data_769a47fef085322f861e68fcf3f4e349
#
_entry.id   769a47fef085322f861e68fcf3f4e349
#
_cell.length_a   1.000
_cell.length_b   1.000
_cell.length_c   1.000
_cell.angle_alpha   90.00
_cell.angle_beta   90.00
_cell.angle_gamma   90.00
#
_symmetry.space_group_name_H-M   'P 1'
#
loop_
_entity.id
_entity.type
_entity.pdbx_description
1 polymer ?
#
loop_
_entity_poly.entity_id
_entity_poly.type
_entity_poly.pdbx_seq_one_letter_code
_entity_poly.pdbx_strand_id
1 'polypeptide(L)'
;FLQRLSGIATITKKYVEAVKGTNAKILDTRKTTPGWRVLEKMAVKSGGGLNHRMGLFDMAMLKDNHLTNESDPRSLQQKINAFKKQFPEMRLEVEADTLEQVNEFIKMEGVDVILLDNMALTEISEAVSLRRGEIKFEASGGINLDTVVQYAEAGVDFISVGALTHSAVSVDLSLELET
;
A
#
# COMPACT_ATOMS: atom_id res chain seq x y z
N PHE A 1 13.85 -20.28 -7.81
CA PHE A 1 12.79 -19.91 -6.85
C PHE A 1 13.39 -19.47 -5.52
N LEU A 2 14.07 -20.37 -4.80
CA LEU A 2 14.59 -20.09 -3.45
C LEU A 2 15.42 -18.81 -3.38
N GLN A 3 16.36 -18.60 -4.27
CA GLN A 3 17.20 -17.40 -4.31
C GLN A 3 16.36 -16.11 -4.39
N ARG A 4 15.40 -16.06 -5.32
CA ARG A 4 14.54 -14.89 -5.55
C ARG A 4 13.60 -14.62 -4.37
N LEU A 5 12.90 -15.66 -3.90
CA LEU A 5 11.91 -15.52 -2.82
C LEU A 5 12.60 -15.22 -1.47
N SER A 6 13.78 -15.79 -1.21
CA SER A 6 14.59 -15.44 -0.04
C SER A 6 15.06 -13.99 -0.09
N GLY A 7 15.41 -13.47 -1.27
CA GLY A 7 15.75 -12.07 -1.47
C GLY A 7 14.58 -11.14 -1.10
N ILE A 8 13.37 -11.46 -1.57
CA ILE A 8 12.15 -10.71 -1.26
C ILE A 8 11.86 -10.74 0.26
N ALA A 9 11.91 -11.92 0.89
CA ALA A 9 11.69 -12.04 2.33
C ALA A 9 12.73 -11.25 3.12
N THR A 10 14.01 -11.31 2.71
CA THR A 10 15.11 -10.62 3.37
C THR A 10 14.97 -9.10 3.29
N ILE A 11 14.67 -8.55 2.11
CA ILE A 11 14.48 -7.10 1.98
C ILE A 11 13.22 -6.64 2.72
N THR A 12 12.14 -7.41 2.67
CA THR A 12 10.91 -7.11 3.40
C THR A 12 11.18 -7.03 4.90
N LYS A 13 11.91 -7.98 5.46
CA LYS A 13 12.29 -7.96 6.88
C LYS A 13 13.03 -6.69 7.26
N LYS A 14 13.95 -6.19 6.41
CA LYS A 14 14.66 -4.93 6.66
C LYS A 14 13.70 -3.74 6.77
N TYR A 15 12.71 -3.64 5.87
CA TYR A 15 11.70 -2.59 5.96
C TYR A 15 10.83 -2.71 7.21
N VAL A 16 10.39 -3.93 7.56
CA VAL A 16 9.59 -4.18 8.75
C VAL A 16 10.34 -3.82 10.03
N GLU A 17 11.62 -4.17 10.13
CA GLU A 17 12.46 -3.81 11.27
C GLU A 17 12.73 -2.29 11.33
N ALA A 18 12.88 -1.64 10.19
CA ALA A 18 13.09 -0.19 10.12
C ALA A 18 11.92 0.61 10.71
N VAL A 19 10.67 0.15 10.51
CA VAL A 19 9.47 0.82 11.03
C VAL A 19 9.02 0.30 12.40
N LYS A 20 9.81 -0.57 13.01
CA LYS A 20 9.50 -1.16 14.33
C LYS A 20 9.37 -0.08 15.39
N GLY A 21 8.31 -0.17 16.19
CA GLY A 21 7.99 0.84 17.22
C GLY A 21 7.01 1.92 16.74
N THR A 22 6.68 1.96 15.45
CA THR A 22 5.59 2.76 14.90
C THR A 22 4.32 1.90 14.68
N ASN A 23 3.22 2.55 14.30
CA ASN A 23 1.98 1.84 13.95
C ASN A 23 1.97 1.35 12.49
N ALA A 24 2.89 1.85 11.66
CA ALA A 24 2.92 1.57 10.24
C ALA A 24 3.19 0.09 9.92
N LYS A 25 2.52 -0.42 8.90
CA LYS A 25 2.74 -1.77 8.36
C LYS A 25 3.26 -1.68 6.94
N ILE A 26 4.25 -2.49 6.62
CA ILE A 26 4.83 -2.57 5.27
C ILE A 26 3.96 -3.46 4.40
N LEU A 27 3.55 -2.93 3.24
CA LEU A 27 2.79 -3.65 2.22
C LEU A 27 3.62 -3.89 0.96
N ASP A 28 3.33 -4.99 0.28
CA ASP A 28 3.73 -5.17 -1.11
C ASP A 28 2.82 -4.37 -2.06
N THR A 29 3.01 -4.57 -3.35
CA THR A 29 2.17 -4.00 -4.40
C THR A 29 1.80 -5.05 -5.44
N ARG A 30 1.10 -4.64 -6.51
CA ARG A 30 0.86 -5.48 -7.68
C ARG A 30 2.00 -5.47 -8.71
N LYS A 31 3.08 -4.73 -8.45
CA LYS A 31 4.29 -4.66 -9.30
C LYS A 31 5.15 -5.91 -9.08
N THR A 32 4.67 -7.05 -9.54
CA THR A 32 5.28 -8.37 -9.36
C THR A 32 5.78 -8.94 -10.67
N THR A 33 6.70 -9.89 -10.62
CA THR A 33 7.11 -10.67 -11.80
C THR A 33 5.88 -11.37 -12.41
N PRO A 34 5.67 -11.27 -13.74
CA PRO A 34 4.56 -11.95 -14.40
C PRO A 34 4.50 -13.45 -14.04
N GLY A 35 3.31 -13.90 -13.63
CA GLY A 35 3.08 -15.29 -13.20
C GLY A 35 3.55 -15.63 -11.77
N TRP A 36 4.32 -14.76 -11.10
CA TRP A 36 4.91 -15.06 -9.78
C TRP A 36 4.24 -14.35 -8.61
N ARG A 37 3.20 -13.58 -8.85
CA ARG A 37 2.58 -12.73 -7.81
C ARG A 37 2.25 -13.47 -6.52
N VAL A 38 1.68 -14.66 -6.62
CA VAL A 38 1.33 -15.47 -5.44
C VAL A 38 2.58 -15.79 -4.61
N LEU A 39 3.64 -16.26 -5.27
CA LEU A 39 4.90 -16.63 -4.61
C LEU A 39 5.62 -15.43 -4.02
N GLU A 40 5.70 -14.31 -4.76
CA GLU A 40 6.36 -13.09 -4.29
C GLU A 40 5.62 -12.48 -3.10
N LYS A 41 4.28 -12.47 -3.12
CA LYS A 41 3.46 -12.04 -1.97
C LYS A 41 3.59 -12.98 -0.76
N MET A 42 3.73 -14.28 -0.97
CA MET A 42 4.07 -15.22 0.12
C MET A 42 5.44 -14.90 0.74
N ALA A 43 6.44 -14.59 -0.09
CA ALA A 43 7.77 -14.21 0.39
C ALA A 43 7.73 -12.90 1.19
N VAL A 44 6.92 -11.91 0.80
CA VAL A 44 6.69 -10.68 1.59
C VAL A 44 6.13 -11.03 2.97
N LYS A 45 5.11 -11.89 3.04
CA LYS A 45 4.57 -12.35 4.34
C LYS A 45 5.63 -13.05 5.18
N SER A 46 6.46 -13.90 4.58
CA SER A 46 7.56 -14.59 5.27
C SER A 46 8.60 -13.60 5.85
N GLY A 47 8.79 -12.44 5.22
CA GLY A 47 9.61 -11.34 5.72
C GLY A 47 8.95 -10.49 6.82
N GLY A 48 7.68 -10.78 7.18
CA GLY A 48 6.91 -10.03 8.19
C GLY A 48 6.10 -8.87 7.64
N GLY A 49 6.09 -8.65 6.33
CA GLY A 49 5.22 -7.67 5.66
C GLY A 49 3.78 -8.18 5.51
N LEU A 50 2.90 -7.32 5.06
CA LEU A 50 1.53 -7.64 4.71
C LEU A 50 1.34 -7.57 3.20
N ASN A 51 0.30 -8.21 2.70
CA ASN A 51 -0.04 -8.14 1.30
C ASN A 51 -1.07 -7.04 1.06
N HIS A 52 -0.79 -6.14 0.13
CA HIS A 52 -1.79 -5.33 -0.53
C HIS A 52 -2.69 -6.23 -1.40
N ARG A 53 -3.74 -5.70 -2.00
CA ARG A 53 -4.67 -6.49 -2.84
C ARG A 53 -3.94 -7.40 -3.83
N MET A 54 -4.47 -8.61 -3.98
CA MET A 54 -3.97 -9.58 -4.95
C MET A 54 -4.36 -9.19 -6.37
N GLY A 55 -5.59 -8.72 -6.54
CA GLY A 55 -6.17 -8.36 -7.83
C GLY A 55 -7.19 -7.24 -7.74
N LEU A 56 -8.22 -7.30 -8.60
CA LEU A 56 -9.34 -6.36 -8.60
C LEU A 56 -10.56 -6.90 -7.85
N PHE A 57 -10.45 -8.11 -7.31
CA PHE A 57 -11.55 -8.88 -6.72
C PHE A 57 -11.52 -8.87 -5.19
N ASP A 58 -10.43 -8.49 -4.56
CA ASP A 58 -10.25 -8.56 -3.10
C ASP A 58 -10.20 -7.18 -2.41
N MET A 59 -10.03 -6.11 -3.18
CA MET A 59 -10.17 -4.72 -2.71
C MET A 59 -10.40 -3.79 -3.89
N ALA A 60 -11.41 -2.93 -3.80
CA ALA A 60 -11.63 -1.88 -4.80
C ALA A 60 -10.66 -0.73 -4.57
N MET A 61 -10.22 -0.10 -5.68
CA MET A 61 -9.38 1.09 -5.64
C MET A 61 -9.88 2.08 -6.68
N LEU A 62 -10.19 3.28 -6.23
CA LEU A 62 -10.46 4.43 -7.10
C LEU A 62 -9.14 5.18 -7.30
N LYS A 63 -8.81 5.43 -8.55
CA LYS A 63 -7.60 6.15 -8.97
C LYS A 63 -7.96 7.49 -9.58
N ASP A 64 -6.97 8.38 -9.67
CA ASP A 64 -7.05 9.68 -10.34
C ASP A 64 -7.77 9.62 -11.69
N ASN A 65 -7.41 8.66 -12.54
CA ASN A 65 -8.03 8.43 -13.85
C ASN A 65 -9.54 8.15 -13.81
N HIS A 66 -10.05 7.65 -12.70
CA HIS A 66 -11.48 7.45 -12.49
C HIS A 66 -12.17 8.71 -11.98
N LEU A 67 -11.38 9.62 -11.39
CA LEU A 67 -11.85 10.86 -10.76
C LEU A 67 -11.83 12.05 -11.74
N THR A 68 -10.96 12.03 -12.76
CA THR A 68 -10.80 13.12 -13.74
C THR A 68 -12.06 13.45 -14.53
N ASN A 69 -13.00 12.52 -14.63
CA ASN A 69 -14.31 12.76 -15.29
C ASN A 69 -15.42 13.15 -14.29
N GLU A 70 -15.11 13.27 -12.99
CA GLU A 70 -16.09 13.56 -11.95
C GLU A 70 -15.66 14.75 -11.11
N SER A 71 -16.02 15.95 -11.58
CA SER A 71 -15.82 17.19 -10.83
C SER A 71 -16.87 17.40 -9.72
N ASP A 72 -17.85 16.50 -9.56
CA ASP A 72 -18.88 16.61 -8.53
C ASP A 72 -18.69 15.56 -7.41
N PRO A 73 -18.28 15.97 -6.19
CA PRO A 73 -18.16 15.07 -5.04
C PRO A 73 -19.42 14.28 -4.70
N ARG A 74 -20.61 14.82 -5.04
CA ARG A 74 -21.89 14.12 -4.81
C ARG A 74 -22.06 12.91 -5.71
N SER A 75 -21.62 13.01 -6.95
CA SER A 75 -21.63 11.89 -7.90
C SER A 75 -20.71 10.77 -7.41
N LEU A 76 -19.52 11.10 -6.92
CA LEU A 76 -18.58 10.12 -6.36
C LEU A 76 -19.17 9.43 -5.12
N GLN A 77 -19.77 10.18 -4.19
CA GLN A 77 -20.42 9.60 -3.01
C GLN A 77 -21.56 8.63 -3.39
N GLN A 78 -22.36 8.96 -4.39
CA GLN A 78 -23.43 8.06 -4.87
C GLN A 78 -22.87 6.75 -5.42
N LYS A 79 -21.75 6.79 -6.15
CA LYS A 79 -21.08 5.59 -6.66
C LYS A 79 -20.49 4.74 -5.53
N ILE A 80 -19.87 5.38 -4.54
CA ILE A 80 -19.36 4.69 -3.35
C ILE A 80 -20.50 3.98 -2.61
N ASN A 81 -21.63 4.67 -2.42
CA ASN A 81 -22.81 4.10 -1.76
C ASN A 81 -23.39 2.91 -2.53
N ALA A 82 -23.47 3.01 -3.85
CA ALA A 82 -23.93 1.93 -4.72
C ALA A 82 -22.98 0.73 -4.65
N PHE A 83 -21.65 0.99 -4.68
CA PHE A 83 -20.64 -0.04 -4.52
C PHE A 83 -20.74 -0.74 -3.15
N LYS A 84 -20.79 0.01 -2.06
CA LYS A 84 -20.90 -0.57 -0.70
C LYS A 84 -22.22 -1.32 -0.48
N LYS A 85 -23.29 -0.89 -1.12
CA LYS A 85 -24.57 -1.64 -1.10
C LYS A 85 -24.44 -3.00 -1.79
N GLN A 86 -23.67 -3.09 -2.88
CA GLN A 86 -23.46 -4.33 -3.63
C GLN A 86 -22.38 -5.21 -2.97
N PHE A 87 -21.35 -4.61 -2.37
CA PHE A 87 -20.20 -5.29 -1.79
C PHE A 87 -19.88 -4.74 -0.39
N PRO A 88 -20.72 -5.00 0.63
CA PRO A 88 -20.63 -4.35 1.94
C PRO A 88 -19.29 -4.64 2.65
N GLU A 89 -18.75 -5.85 2.50
CA GLU A 89 -17.50 -6.27 3.15
C GLU A 89 -16.23 -5.91 2.36
N MET A 90 -16.39 -5.46 1.11
CA MET A 90 -15.23 -5.14 0.29
C MET A 90 -14.66 -3.78 0.67
N ARG A 91 -13.37 -3.75 0.99
CA ARG A 91 -12.65 -2.50 1.27
C ARG A 91 -12.57 -1.63 0.03
N LEU A 92 -12.71 -0.32 0.26
CA LEU A 92 -12.55 0.70 -0.75
C LEU A 92 -11.36 1.59 -0.38
N GLU A 93 -10.39 1.63 -1.26
CA GLU A 93 -9.25 2.52 -1.21
C GLU A 93 -9.42 3.62 -2.27
N VAL A 94 -9.04 4.85 -1.92
CA VAL A 94 -9.09 6.00 -2.82
C VAL A 94 -7.70 6.63 -2.88
N GLU A 95 -7.16 6.81 -4.09
CA GLU A 95 -5.86 7.43 -4.34
C GLU A 95 -6.01 8.96 -4.33
N ALA A 96 -5.17 9.65 -3.57
CA ALA A 96 -5.08 11.10 -3.46
C ALA A 96 -3.66 11.58 -3.76
N ASP A 97 -3.54 12.55 -4.65
CA ASP A 97 -2.28 13.19 -5.04
C ASP A 97 -2.10 14.56 -4.35
N THR A 98 -3.17 15.11 -3.76
CA THR A 98 -3.18 16.43 -3.12
C THR A 98 -3.93 16.44 -1.79
N LEU A 99 -3.62 17.42 -0.93
CA LEU A 99 -4.32 17.63 0.34
C LEU A 99 -5.79 18.02 0.15
N GLU A 100 -6.13 18.71 -0.95
CA GLU A 100 -7.52 19.03 -1.29
C GLU A 100 -8.33 17.76 -1.49
N GLN A 101 -7.81 16.80 -2.25
CA GLN A 101 -8.46 15.49 -2.45
C GLN A 101 -8.59 14.73 -1.12
N VAL A 102 -7.56 14.74 -0.28
CA VAL A 102 -7.63 14.13 1.07
C VAL A 102 -8.76 14.74 1.88
N ASN A 103 -8.89 16.09 1.88
CA ASN A 103 -9.95 16.81 2.58
C ASN A 103 -11.37 16.48 2.07
N GLU A 104 -11.50 16.11 0.81
CA GLU A 104 -12.76 15.64 0.23
C GLU A 104 -13.04 14.19 0.64
N PHE A 105 -12.08 13.29 0.44
CA PHE A 105 -12.26 11.86 0.67
C PHE A 105 -12.49 11.50 2.14
N ILE A 106 -11.88 12.25 3.06
CA ILE A 106 -12.04 12.04 4.50
C ILE A 106 -13.47 12.31 5.01
N LYS A 107 -14.28 13.01 4.21
CA LYS A 107 -15.70 13.32 4.50
C LYS A 107 -16.65 12.30 3.86
N MET A 108 -16.14 11.44 2.99
CA MET A 108 -16.96 10.48 2.26
C MET A 108 -17.22 9.23 3.09
N GLU A 109 -18.48 8.83 3.15
CA GLU A 109 -18.87 7.58 3.77
C GLU A 109 -18.47 6.40 2.89
N GLY A 110 -17.98 5.32 3.52
CA GLY A 110 -17.61 4.08 2.84
C GLY A 110 -16.18 4.05 2.28
N VAL A 111 -15.37 5.09 2.46
CA VAL A 111 -13.93 5.05 2.21
C VAL A 111 -13.25 4.41 3.41
N ASP A 112 -12.48 3.33 3.19
CA ASP A 112 -11.76 2.62 4.24
C ASP A 112 -10.30 3.05 4.33
N VAL A 113 -9.67 3.33 3.17
CA VAL A 113 -8.25 3.71 3.06
C VAL A 113 -8.11 4.88 2.10
N ILE A 114 -7.29 5.85 2.45
CA ILE A 114 -6.81 6.90 1.54
C ILE A 114 -5.33 6.65 1.28
N LEU A 115 -4.99 6.36 0.03
CA LEU A 115 -3.61 6.19 -0.43
C LEU A 115 -3.08 7.56 -0.85
N LEU A 116 -2.01 8.00 -0.19
CA LEU A 116 -1.29 9.24 -0.44
C LEU A 116 -0.18 8.94 -1.45
N ASP A 117 -0.41 9.25 -2.73
CA ASP A 117 0.52 8.86 -3.79
C ASP A 117 1.52 9.98 -4.10
N ASN A 118 2.80 9.68 -3.95
CA ASN A 118 3.92 10.60 -4.20
C ASN A 118 3.86 11.96 -3.47
N MET A 119 3.12 12.06 -2.36
CA MET A 119 3.02 13.28 -1.57
C MET A 119 4.29 13.52 -0.74
N ALA A 120 4.63 14.80 -0.52
CA ALA A 120 5.74 15.18 0.33
C ALA A 120 5.47 14.81 1.81
N LEU A 121 6.53 14.56 2.60
CA LEU A 121 6.40 14.19 4.01
C LEU A 121 5.60 15.21 4.85
N THR A 122 5.73 16.49 4.53
CA THR A 122 4.97 17.56 5.18
C THR A 122 3.48 17.44 4.90
N GLU A 123 3.12 17.17 3.65
CA GLU A 123 1.73 16.96 3.23
C GLU A 123 1.14 15.68 3.83
N ILE A 124 1.94 14.60 3.91
CA ILE A 124 1.52 13.35 4.57
C ILE A 124 1.23 13.58 6.05
N SER A 125 2.10 14.32 6.75
CA SER A 125 1.90 14.66 8.17
C SER A 125 0.63 15.49 8.37
N GLU A 126 0.37 16.44 7.46
CA GLU A 126 -0.85 17.24 7.46
C GLU A 126 -2.09 16.36 7.18
N ALA A 127 -2.04 15.51 6.14
CA ALA A 127 -3.12 14.56 5.82
C ALA A 127 -3.48 13.68 7.03
N VAL A 128 -2.46 13.12 7.71
CA VAL A 128 -2.68 12.29 8.91
C VAL A 128 -3.32 13.09 10.04
N SER A 129 -2.96 14.37 10.21
CA SER A 129 -3.56 15.25 11.23
C SER A 129 -5.06 15.52 10.99
N LEU A 130 -5.51 15.42 9.76
CA LEU A 130 -6.91 15.60 9.36
C LEU A 130 -7.75 14.33 9.58
N ARG A 131 -7.17 13.23 10.05
CA ARG A 131 -7.85 11.94 10.23
C ARG A 131 -9.19 12.07 10.95
N ARG A 132 -10.19 11.39 10.41
CA ARG A 132 -11.53 11.28 11.01
C ARG A 132 -11.97 9.82 11.05
N GLY A 133 -12.55 9.43 12.17
CA GLY A 133 -13.08 8.08 12.35
C GLY A 133 -12.02 6.98 12.16
N GLU A 134 -12.39 5.92 11.47
CA GLU A 134 -11.58 4.70 11.27
C GLU A 134 -10.80 4.68 9.95
N ILE A 135 -10.83 5.78 9.18
CA ILE A 135 -10.13 5.86 7.89
C ILE A 135 -8.63 5.64 8.11
N LYS A 136 -8.05 4.75 7.31
CA LYS A 136 -6.62 4.45 7.31
C LYS A 136 -5.90 5.25 6.22
N PHE A 137 -4.64 5.58 6.50
CA PHE A 137 -3.77 6.23 5.52
C PHE A 137 -2.67 5.29 5.06
N GLU A 138 -2.48 5.22 3.76
CA GLU A 138 -1.39 4.50 3.12
C GLU A 138 -0.47 5.48 2.41
N ALA A 139 0.84 5.41 2.65
CA ALA A 139 1.83 6.14 1.87
C ALA A 139 2.36 5.27 0.73
N SER A 140 2.46 5.85 -0.47
CA SER A 140 2.99 5.21 -1.67
C SER A 140 3.84 6.19 -2.48
N GLY A 141 4.74 5.65 -3.33
CA GLY A 141 5.58 6.44 -4.24
C GLY A 141 7.02 6.61 -3.76
N GLY A 142 7.98 6.01 -4.47
CA GLY A 142 9.43 6.22 -4.30
C GLY A 142 10.03 5.87 -2.94
N ILE A 143 9.29 5.22 -2.04
CA ILE A 143 9.73 4.93 -0.67
C ILE A 143 10.81 3.86 -0.66
N ASN A 144 11.92 4.13 0.04
CA ASN A 144 13.08 3.23 0.18
C ASN A 144 13.50 3.12 1.66
N LEU A 145 14.55 2.33 1.95
CA LEU A 145 15.02 2.10 3.33
C LEU A 145 15.51 3.37 4.04
N ASP A 146 16.02 4.35 3.29
CA ASP A 146 16.53 5.61 3.86
C ASP A 146 15.39 6.55 4.26
N THR A 147 14.21 6.40 3.64
CA THR A 147 13.06 7.30 3.83
C THR A 147 11.91 6.67 4.60
N VAL A 148 11.77 5.34 4.63
CA VAL A 148 10.61 4.62 5.18
C VAL A 148 10.29 4.99 6.64
N VAL A 149 11.32 5.25 7.45
CA VAL A 149 11.16 5.63 8.86
C VAL A 149 10.40 6.95 8.99
N GLN A 150 10.74 7.93 8.15
CA GLN A 150 10.10 9.25 8.16
C GLN A 150 8.61 9.16 7.80
N TYR A 151 8.25 8.30 6.83
CA TYR A 151 6.84 8.05 6.51
C TYR A 151 6.09 7.36 7.66
N ALA A 152 6.74 6.40 8.32
CA ALA A 152 6.14 5.73 9.48
C ALA A 152 5.94 6.67 10.67
N GLU A 153 6.90 7.55 10.92
CA GLU A 153 6.84 8.60 11.97
C GLU A 153 5.81 9.68 11.67
N ALA A 154 5.51 9.94 10.39
CA ALA A 154 4.41 10.83 9.99
C ALA A 154 3.03 10.29 10.40
N GLY A 155 2.94 9.01 10.82
CA GLY A 155 1.75 8.43 11.43
C GLY A 155 0.79 7.74 10.47
N VAL A 156 1.25 7.34 9.26
CA VAL A 156 0.46 6.51 8.36
C VAL A 156 0.27 5.10 8.92
N ASP A 157 -0.79 4.44 8.51
CA ASP A 157 -1.09 3.06 8.94
C ASP A 157 -0.38 2.03 8.06
N PHE A 158 -0.19 2.36 6.78
CA PHE A 158 0.39 1.47 5.78
C PHE A 158 1.45 2.20 4.93
N ILE A 159 2.46 1.44 4.50
CA ILE A 159 3.49 1.92 3.59
C ILE A 159 3.67 0.88 2.49
N SER A 160 3.23 1.20 1.28
CA SER A 160 3.39 0.34 0.11
C SER A 160 4.74 0.52 -0.55
N VAL A 161 5.49 -0.57 -0.67
CA VAL A 161 6.84 -0.57 -1.23
C VAL A 161 6.93 -1.51 -2.43
N GLY A 162 6.89 -0.97 -3.64
CA GLY A 162 7.01 -1.76 -4.86
C GLY A 162 8.36 -2.46 -5.01
N ALA A 163 9.43 -1.85 -4.50
CA ALA A 163 10.79 -2.38 -4.55
C ALA A 163 10.94 -3.75 -3.87
N LEU A 164 10.05 -4.13 -2.96
CA LEU A 164 10.06 -5.45 -2.33
C LEU A 164 9.97 -6.58 -3.37
N THR A 165 9.25 -6.35 -4.45
CA THR A 165 9.02 -7.37 -5.48
C THR A 165 9.73 -7.07 -6.79
N HIS A 166 9.67 -5.83 -7.31
CA HIS A 166 10.27 -5.53 -8.62
C HIS A 166 11.79 -5.30 -8.58
N SER A 167 12.39 -4.98 -7.41
CA SER A 167 13.82 -4.66 -7.29
C SER A 167 14.58 -5.51 -6.25
N ALA A 168 13.96 -6.59 -5.73
CA ALA A 168 14.64 -7.46 -4.79
C ALA A 168 15.84 -8.17 -5.43
N VAL A 169 16.96 -8.12 -4.76
CA VAL A 169 18.16 -8.87 -5.14
C VAL A 169 18.02 -10.31 -4.67
N SER A 170 18.34 -11.27 -5.53
CA SER A 170 18.35 -12.68 -5.18
C SER A 170 19.48 -13.00 -4.19
N VAL A 171 19.20 -13.89 -3.23
CA VAL A 171 20.24 -14.44 -2.34
C VAL A 171 21.05 -15.45 -3.14
N ASP A 172 22.37 -15.42 -3.03
CA ASP A 172 23.22 -16.42 -3.65
C ASP A 172 23.15 -17.73 -2.84
N LEU A 173 22.62 -18.76 -3.49
CA LEU A 173 22.47 -20.12 -2.90
C LEU A 173 23.03 -21.15 -3.87
N SER A 174 23.85 -22.06 -3.38
CA SER A 174 24.31 -23.25 -4.09
C SER A 174 23.73 -24.52 -3.48
N LEU A 175 23.56 -25.55 -4.29
CA LEU A 175 23.21 -26.90 -3.86
C LEU A 175 24.41 -27.78 -4.11
N GLU A 176 24.99 -28.33 -3.05
CA GLU A 176 26.09 -29.29 -3.12
C GLU A 176 25.57 -30.67 -2.75
N LEU A 177 25.96 -31.68 -3.51
CA LEU A 177 25.68 -33.08 -3.20
C LEU A 177 26.91 -33.66 -2.54
N GLU A 178 26.78 -34.16 -1.32
CA GLU A 178 27.79 -34.98 -0.71
C GLU A 178 27.81 -36.36 -1.39
N THR A 179 28.96 -36.74 -1.94
CA THR A 179 29.20 -38.04 -2.59
C THR A 179 29.79 -39.03 -1.62
#